data_c783d949416b318f0b4826d8ce8ceba9
#
_entry.id   c783d949416b318f0b4826d8ce8ceba9
#
_cell.length_a   1.000
_cell.length_b   1.000
_cell.length_c   1.000
_cell.angle_alpha   90.00
_cell.angle_beta   90.00
_cell.angle_gamma   90.00
#
_symmetry.space_group_name_H-M   'P 1'
#
loop_
_entity.id
_entity.type
_entity.pdbx_description
1 polymer ?
#
loop_
_entity_poly.entity_id
_entity_poly.type
_entity_poly.pdbx_seq_one_letter_code
_entity_poly.pdbx_strand_id
1 'polypeptide(L)'
;MIKKIMLVILALATIWFIGDINLKGSSVYYAKHSPSSNPRDLQIMMLVENIQASADREGFSYEVDGDKTIQNTTKNVYLSYGHSANDANYEYAYMHEDGLDYYFDNFLKLKGIYNSKEVRYYEDISTVDENKIKEEIYEDFKPILKESEENKPFINLQWIFNWVYRDRIK
;
A
#
# COMPACT_ATOMS: atom_id res chain seq x y z
N MET A 1 16.59 16.57 38.42
CA MET A 1 16.10 17.20 37.17
C MET A 1 16.21 16.24 35.99
N ILE A 2 17.38 15.67 35.68
CA ILE A 2 17.64 14.76 34.56
C ILE A 2 16.66 13.55 34.53
N LYS A 3 16.46 12.86 35.68
CA LYS A 3 15.55 11.70 35.75
C LYS A 3 14.09 12.04 35.32
N LYS A 4 13.60 13.23 35.70
CA LYS A 4 12.23 13.66 35.29
C LYS A 4 12.17 13.94 33.81
N ILE A 5 13.20 14.55 33.22
CA ILE A 5 13.29 14.80 31.76
C ILE A 5 13.32 13.49 31.00
N MET A 6 14.14 12.51 31.41
CA MET A 6 14.19 11.18 30.79
C MET A 6 12.85 10.47 30.85
N LEU A 7 12.10 10.59 31.97
CA LEU A 7 10.78 9.97 32.11
C LEU A 7 9.76 10.58 31.15
N VAL A 8 9.79 11.89 30.95
CA VAL A 8 8.93 12.58 29.98
C VAL A 8 9.28 12.17 28.54
N ILE A 9 10.56 12.11 28.19
CA ILE A 9 11.01 11.67 26.87
C ILE A 9 10.55 10.22 26.60
N LEU A 10 10.73 9.33 27.58
CA LEU A 10 10.30 7.93 27.45
C LEU A 10 8.78 7.83 27.24
N ALA A 11 8.00 8.60 28.01
CA ALA A 11 6.55 8.62 27.87
C ALA A 11 6.12 9.11 26.48
N LEU A 12 6.73 10.19 25.97
CA LEU A 12 6.44 10.71 24.62
C LEU A 12 6.83 9.70 23.53
N ALA A 13 7.98 9.04 23.66
CA ALA A 13 8.42 8.01 22.74
C ALA A 13 7.45 6.81 22.72
N THR A 14 6.95 6.40 23.90
CA THR A 14 5.96 5.32 24.02
C THR A 14 4.64 5.70 23.37
N ILE A 15 4.12 6.91 23.58
CA ILE A 15 2.90 7.41 22.96
C ILE A 15 3.04 7.46 21.44
N TRP A 16 4.19 7.96 20.97
CA TRP A 16 4.47 8.00 19.53
C TRP A 16 4.52 6.61 18.93
N PHE A 17 5.20 5.66 19.56
CA PHE A 17 5.31 4.27 19.09
C PHE A 17 3.96 3.56 19.04
N ILE A 18 3.12 3.71 20.07
CA ILE A 18 1.77 3.17 20.11
C ILE A 18 0.92 3.80 19.00
N GLY A 19 1.05 5.11 18.80
CA GLY A 19 0.35 5.85 17.74
C GLY A 19 0.74 5.36 16.35
N ASP A 20 2.04 5.14 16.11
CA ASP A 20 2.56 4.65 14.81
C ASP A 20 2.06 3.24 14.51
N ILE A 21 2.12 2.32 15.48
CA ILE A 21 1.58 0.95 15.33
C ILE A 21 0.08 0.99 15.02
N ASN A 22 -0.68 1.80 15.74
CA ASN A 22 -2.12 1.91 15.52
C ASN A 22 -2.44 2.52 14.16
N LEU A 23 -1.67 3.53 13.73
CA LEU A 23 -1.87 4.20 12.46
C LEU A 23 -1.56 3.26 11.28
N LYS A 24 -0.45 2.52 11.34
CA LYS A 24 -0.05 1.56 10.31
C LYS A 24 -0.95 0.32 10.30
N GLY A 25 -1.23 -0.24 11.47
CA GLY A 25 -2.04 -1.45 11.61
C GLY A 25 -3.49 -1.28 11.17
N SER A 26 -4.02 -0.05 11.22
CA SER A 26 -5.39 0.27 10.77
C SER A 26 -5.40 1.20 9.56
N SER A 27 -4.31 1.26 8.79
CA SER A 27 -4.18 2.22 7.68
C SER A 27 -5.23 2.02 6.58
N VAL A 28 -5.58 0.78 6.25
CA VAL A 28 -6.63 0.45 5.27
C VAL A 28 -8.00 0.89 5.78
N TYR A 29 -8.28 0.70 7.09
CA TYR A 29 -9.50 1.21 7.73
C TYR A 29 -9.58 2.74 7.61
N TYR A 30 -8.50 3.45 7.95
CA TYR A 30 -8.46 4.92 7.85
C TYR A 30 -8.59 5.39 6.39
N ALA A 31 -7.98 4.70 5.43
CA ALA A 31 -8.10 5.01 4.01
C ALA A 31 -9.56 4.96 3.54
N LYS A 32 -10.30 3.92 3.95
CA LYS A 32 -11.72 3.77 3.65
C LYS A 32 -12.58 4.92 4.19
N HIS A 33 -12.23 5.44 5.37
CA HIS A 33 -12.98 6.50 6.06
C HIS A 33 -12.40 7.91 5.79
N SER A 34 -11.43 8.01 4.89
CA SER A 34 -10.86 9.30 4.50
C SER A 34 -11.79 10.05 3.53
N PRO A 35 -11.71 11.39 3.45
CA PRO A 35 -12.46 12.17 2.48
C PRO A 35 -11.84 12.12 1.07
N SER A 36 -11.22 11.01 0.69
CA SER A 36 -10.61 10.83 -0.62
C SER A 36 -11.66 10.72 -1.72
N SER A 37 -11.38 11.31 -2.89
CA SER A 37 -12.19 11.13 -4.10
C SER A 37 -12.10 9.69 -4.63
N ASN A 38 -11.01 8.99 -4.32
CA ASN A 38 -10.81 7.58 -4.68
C ASN A 38 -10.29 6.77 -3.47
N PRO A 39 -11.17 6.40 -2.53
CA PRO A 39 -10.76 5.66 -1.33
C PRO A 39 -10.23 4.26 -1.63
N ARG A 40 -10.63 3.62 -2.75
CA ARG A 40 -10.11 2.30 -3.15
C ARG A 40 -8.62 2.35 -3.49
N ASP A 41 -8.19 3.33 -4.28
CA ASP A 41 -6.77 3.50 -4.61
C ASP A 41 -5.95 3.72 -3.33
N LEU A 42 -6.45 4.55 -2.42
CA LEU A 42 -5.78 4.79 -1.15
C LEU A 42 -5.71 3.52 -0.28
N GLN A 43 -6.76 2.68 -0.28
CA GLN A 43 -6.75 1.40 0.44
C GLN A 43 -5.71 0.42 -0.13
N ILE A 44 -5.59 0.33 -1.45
CA ILE A 44 -4.58 -0.50 -2.12
C ILE A 44 -3.18 -0.04 -1.73
N MET A 45 -2.91 1.28 -1.79
CA MET A 45 -1.63 1.86 -1.38
C MET A 45 -1.31 1.54 0.08
N MET A 46 -2.28 1.79 0.99
CA MET A 46 -2.10 1.55 2.43
C MET A 46 -1.91 0.07 2.76
N LEU A 47 -2.54 -0.81 2.00
CA LEU A 47 -2.38 -2.26 2.16
C LEU A 47 -0.92 -2.66 1.96
N VAL A 48 -0.32 -2.33 0.81
CA VAL A 48 1.04 -2.76 0.48
C VAL A 48 2.11 -2.00 1.27
N GLU A 49 1.91 -0.72 1.55
CA GLU A 49 2.86 0.08 2.34
C GLU A 49 2.99 -0.39 3.80
N ASN A 50 1.90 -0.92 4.38
CA ASN A 50 1.83 -1.29 5.80
C ASN A 50 1.66 -2.81 6.01
N ILE A 51 2.19 -3.59 5.10
CA ILE A 51 2.07 -5.05 5.04
C ILE A 51 2.48 -5.78 6.33
N GLN A 52 3.38 -5.22 7.13
CA GLN A 52 3.84 -5.83 8.39
C GLN A 52 2.72 -6.02 9.44
N ALA A 53 1.60 -5.29 9.27
CA ALA A 53 0.44 -5.45 10.13
C ALA A 53 -0.48 -6.62 9.71
N SER A 54 -0.19 -7.24 8.57
CA SER A 54 -1.00 -8.31 8.00
C SER A 54 -0.32 -9.64 8.26
N ALA A 55 -0.92 -10.50 9.07
CA ALA A 55 -0.41 -11.85 9.32
C ALA A 55 -0.52 -12.73 8.06
N ASP A 56 0.31 -13.76 7.97
CA ASP A 56 0.21 -14.80 6.93
C ASP A 56 -1.23 -15.31 6.83
N ARG A 57 -1.76 -15.32 5.62
CA ARG A 57 -3.13 -15.74 5.33
C ARG A 57 -3.15 -16.77 4.23
N GLU A 58 -4.10 -17.67 4.32
CA GLU A 58 -4.32 -18.64 3.26
C GLU A 58 -4.55 -17.95 1.91
N GLY A 59 -3.76 -18.31 0.91
CA GLY A 59 -3.81 -17.72 -0.43
C GLY A 59 -3.01 -16.43 -0.61
N PHE A 60 -2.33 -15.93 0.44
CA PHE A 60 -1.46 -14.75 0.33
C PHE A 60 -0.12 -14.98 1.01
N SER A 61 0.94 -14.51 0.40
CA SER A 61 2.27 -14.44 0.99
C SER A 61 2.81 -13.02 0.99
N TYR A 62 3.74 -12.76 1.90
CA TYR A 62 4.33 -11.45 2.12
C TYR A 62 5.84 -11.55 2.08
N GLU A 63 6.46 -10.61 1.39
CA GLU A 63 7.90 -10.47 1.35
C GLU A 63 8.30 -9.03 1.66
N VAL A 64 9.34 -8.87 2.47
CA VAL A 64 9.94 -7.59 2.83
C VAL A 64 11.44 -7.75 2.70
N ASP A 65 11.95 -7.75 1.48
CA ASP A 65 13.38 -7.77 1.17
C ASP A 65 13.68 -6.63 0.17
N GLY A 66 13.92 -5.44 0.72
CA GLY A 66 14.04 -4.20 -0.06
C GLY A 66 12.68 -3.62 -0.40
N ASP A 67 11.93 -4.26 -1.27
CA ASP A 67 10.55 -3.91 -1.61
C ASP A 67 9.56 -4.62 -0.66
N LYS A 68 8.38 -4.05 -0.50
CA LYS A 68 7.27 -4.70 0.19
C LYS A 68 6.35 -5.32 -0.84
N THR A 69 6.20 -6.62 -0.81
CA THR A 69 5.40 -7.34 -1.82
C THR A 69 4.34 -8.20 -1.17
N ILE A 70 3.13 -8.13 -1.70
CA ILE A 70 2.03 -9.06 -1.43
C ILE A 70 1.83 -9.92 -2.67
N GLN A 71 1.85 -11.22 -2.50
CA GLN A 71 1.49 -12.17 -3.54
C GLN A 71 0.12 -12.78 -3.24
N ASN A 72 -0.79 -12.74 -4.19
CA ASN A 72 -1.93 -13.63 -4.22
C ASN A 72 -1.47 -14.95 -4.86
N THR A 73 -1.22 -15.95 -4.02
CA THR A 73 -0.64 -17.25 -4.46
C THR A 73 -1.63 -18.08 -5.28
N THR A 74 -2.94 -17.82 -5.13
CA THR A 74 -3.99 -18.53 -5.87
C THR A 74 -4.06 -18.05 -7.33
N LYS A 75 -3.84 -16.76 -7.55
CA LYS A 75 -3.88 -16.13 -8.88
C LYS A 75 -2.49 -15.88 -9.48
N ASN A 76 -1.44 -16.11 -8.67
CA ASN A 76 -0.05 -15.84 -9.00
C ASN A 76 0.20 -14.42 -9.52
N VAL A 77 -0.35 -13.44 -8.80
CA VAL A 77 -0.16 -12.01 -9.05
C VAL A 77 0.49 -11.35 -7.84
N TYR A 78 1.23 -10.28 -8.10
CA TYR A 78 2.04 -9.58 -7.10
C TYR A 78 1.69 -8.10 -7.08
N LEU A 79 1.59 -7.53 -5.89
CA LEU A 79 1.50 -6.09 -5.67
C LEU A 79 2.69 -5.66 -4.82
N SER A 80 3.54 -4.78 -5.35
CA SER A 80 4.77 -4.32 -4.70
C SER A 80 4.76 -2.81 -4.46
N TYR A 81 5.46 -2.39 -3.40
CA TYR A 81 5.74 -1.01 -3.05
C TYR A 81 7.24 -0.83 -2.76
N GLY A 82 7.80 0.26 -3.21
CA GLY A 82 9.23 0.57 -3.08
C GLY A 82 10.03 0.17 -4.32
N HIS A 83 9.37 -0.32 -5.36
CA HIS A 83 10.04 -0.78 -6.58
C HIS A 83 10.73 0.37 -7.31
N SER A 84 12.05 0.41 -7.16
CA SER A 84 12.92 1.31 -7.92
C SER A 84 13.48 0.55 -9.13
N ALA A 85 12.67 0.37 -10.16
CA ALA A 85 13.18 -0.18 -11.41
C ALA A 85 13.99 0.90 -12.13
N ASN A 86 15.32 0.76 -12.08
CA ASN A 86 16.30 1.46 -12.95
C ASN A 86 15.83 2.82 -13.49
N ASP A 87 16.02 3.89 -12.71
CA ASP A 87 15.81 5.31 -13.08
C ASP A 87 14.37 5.79 -13.35
N ALA A 88 13.36 4.98 -13.16
CA ALA A 88 11.97 5.41 -13.28
C ALA A 88 11.35 5.65 -11.90
N ASN A 89 10.67 6.78 -11.72
CA ASN A 89 9.96 7.17 -10.50
C ASN A 89 8.66 6.37 -10.31
N TYR A 90 8.77 5.04 -10.24
CA TYR A 90 7.65 4.18 -9.93
C TYR A 90 7.69 3.82 -8.46
N GLU A 91 6.55 3.88 -7.78
CA GLU A 91 6.45 3.50 -6.38
C GLU A 91 5.70 2.19 -6.19
N TYR A 92 4.79 1.85 -7.12
CA TYR A 92 4.02 0.62 -7.05
C TYR A 92 4.17 -0.18 -8.35
N ALA A 93 4.15 -1.50 -8.22
CA ALA A 93 4.10 -2.42 -9.34
C ALA A 93 3.02 -3.47 -9.10
N TYR A 94 2.24 -3.76 -10.14
CA TYR A 94 1.32 -4.89 -10.19
C TYR A 94 1.76 -5.80 -11.30
N MET A 95 2.15 -7.02 -10.93
CA MET A 95 2.82 -7.98 -11.81
C MET A 95 1.97 -9.23 -11.98
N HIS A 96 1.85 -9.68 -13.20
CA HIS A 96 1.09 -10.85 -13.60
C HIS A 96 1.97 -12.00 -14.06
N GLU A 97 1.53 -13.23 -13.81
CA GLU A 97 2.19 -14.42 -14.37
C GLU A 97 2.19 -14.44 -15.91
N ASP A 98 1.23 -13.81 -16.56
CA ASP A 98 1.18 -13.69 -18.02
C ASP A 98 2.30 -12.83 -18.62
N GLY A 99 3.07 -12.16 -17.75
CA GLY A 99 4.27 -11.40 -18.08
C GLY A 99 3.99 -9.94 -18.41
N LEU A 100 2.83 -9.40 -18.03
CA LEU A 100 2.56 -7.97 -18.06
C LEU A 100 2.69 -7.40 -16.65
N ASP A 101 3.60 -6.44 -16.51
CA ASP A 101 3.84 -5.71 -15.27
C ASP A 101 3.41 -4.26 -15.44
N TYR A 102 2.58 -3.78 -14.55
CA TYR A 102 2.05 -2.43 -14.55
C TYR A 102 2.70 -1.59 -13.46
N TYR A 103 3.23 -0.43 -13.83
CA TYR A 103 3.97 0.46 -12.94
C TYR A 103 3.20 1.75 -12.70
N PHE A 104 3.11 2.15 -11.42
CA PHE A 104 2.33 3.30 -10.99
C PHE A 104 3.19 4.28 -10.18
N ASP A 105 2.80 5.56 -10.20
CA ASP A 105 3.40 6.58 -9.35
C ASP A 105 2.84 6.53 -7.91
N ASN A 106 3.28 7.49 -7.08
CA ASN A 106 2.88 7.65 -5.67
C ASN A 106 1.39 8.01 -5.44
N PHE A 107 0.63 8.18 -6.52
CA PHE A 107 -0.82 8.40 -6.50
C PHE A 107 -1.60 7.24 -7.12
N LEU A 108 -0.94 6.11 -7.32
CA LEU A 108 -1.46 4.95 -8.03
C LEU A 108 -1.94 5.29 -9.45
N LYS A 109 -1.25 6.21 -10.14
CA LYS A 109 -1.49 6.54 -11.54
C LYS A 109 -0.55 5.72 -12.43
N LEU A 110 -1.11 5.05 -13.44
CA LEU A 110 -0.34 4.22 -14.38
C LEU A 110 0.70 5.07 -15.11
N LYS A 111 1.94 4.60 -15.15
CA LYS A 111 3.08 5.26 -15.78
C LYS A 111 3.74 4.43 -16.87
N GLY A 112 3.66 3.12 -16.76
CA GLY A 112 4.31 2.24 -17.73
C GLY A 112 3.83 0.82 -17.62
N ILE A 113 4.14 0.07 -18.65
CA ILE A 113 3.86 -1.36 -18.76
C ILE A 113 5.14 -2.02 -19.27
N TYR A 114 5.52 -3.12 -18.62
CA TYR A 114 6.60 -3.95 -19.06
C TYR A 114 6.08 -5.36 -19.42
N ASN A 115 6.48 -5.85 -20.58
CA ASN A 115 6.20 -7.22 -20.96
C ASN A 115 7.46 -8.05 -20.76
N SER A 116 7.48 -8.86 -19.70
CA SER A 116 8.62 -9.68 -19.34
C SER A 116 8.91 -10.81 -20.36
N LYS A 117 7.89 -11.29 -21.07
CA LYS A 117 8.05 -12.31 -22.13
C LYS A 117 8.72 -11.75 -23.37
N GLU A 118 8.43 -10.50 -23.71
CA GLU A 118 9.03 -9.82 -24.87
C GLU A 118 10.26 -9.00 -24.49
N VAL A 119 10.55 -8.87 -23.19
CA VAL A 119 11.60 -7.99 -22.65
C VAL A 119 11.44 -6.57 -23.16
N ARG A 120 10.19 -6.07 -23.17
CA ARG A 120 9.84 -4.79 -23.77
C ARG A 120 9.07 -3.92 -22.81
N TYR A 121 9.51 -2.68 -22.71
CA TYR A 121 8.82 -1.62 -22.00
C TYR A 121 7.95 -0.81 -22.96
N TYR A 122 6.70 -0.55 -22.59
CA TYR A 122 5.78 0.27 -23.35
C TYR A 122 5.59 1.62 -22.66
N GLU A 123 6.06 2.69 -23.31
CA GLU A 123 5.85 4.06 -22.84
C GLU A 123 4.46 4.59 -23.21
N ASP A 124 3.89 4.11 -24.32
CA ASP A 124 2.54 4.50 -24.75
C ASP A 124 1.49 3.66 -24.04
N ILE A 125 0.94 4.24 -22.97
CA ILE A 125 -0.15 3.68 -22.18
C ILE A 125 -1.52 4.24 -22.57
N SER A 126 -1.61 5.05 -23.64
CA SER A 126 -2.83 5.78 -24.01
C SER A 126 -4.01 4.87 -24.38
N THR A 127 -3.74 3.65 -24.80
CA THR A 127 -4.74 2.64 -25.17
C THR A 127 -5.17 1.76 -24.00
N VAL A 128 -4.54 1.91 -22.82
CA VAL A 128 -4.76 1.06 -21.66
C VAL A 128 -5.80 1.69 -20.75
N ASP A 129 -6.80 0.92 -20.37
CA ASP A 129 -7.80 1.34 -19.39
C ASP A 129 -7.25 1.16 -17.98
N GLU A 130 -6.67 2.25 -17.44
CA GLU A 130 -6.14 2.30 -16.08
C GLU A 130 -7.17 1.88 -15.02
N ASN A 131 -8.44 2.28 -15.20
CA ASN A 131 -9.49 1.95 -14.23
C ASN A 131 -9.78 0.45 -14.21
N LYS A 132 -9.70 -0.21 -15.36
CA LYS A 132 -9.86 -1.66 -15.46
C LYS A 132 -8.74 -2.39 -14.71
N ILE A 133 -7.49 -1.94 -14.84
CA ILE A 133 -6.36 -2.53 -14.12
C ILE A 133 -6.52 -2.31 -12.60
N LYS A 134 -6.92 -1.13 -12.18
CA LYS A 134 -7.16 -0.84 -10.75
C LYS A 134 -8.30 -1.69 -10.17
N GLU A 135 -9.37 -1.91 -10.93
CA GLU A 135 -10.45 -2.80 -10.51
C GLU A 135 -9.96 -4.25 -10.40
N GLU A 136 -9.08 -4.69 -11.29
CA GLU A 136 -8.45 -6.00 -11.25
C GLU A 136 -7.58 -6.15 -10.01
N ILE A 137 -6.70 -5.18 -9.72
CA ILE A 137 -5.92 -5.15 -8.48
C ILE A 137 -6.85 -5.26 -7.26
N TYR A 138 -7.93 -4.46 -7.24
CA TYR A 138 -8.88 -4.47 -6.14
C TYR A 138 -9.51 -5.85 -5.95
N GLU A 139 -10.00 -6.49 -7.02
CA GLU A 139 -10.63 -7.81 -6.94
C GLU A 139 -9.63 -8.92 -6.58
N ASP A 140 -8.37 -8.81 -7.00
CA ASP A 140 -7.34 -9.79 -6.68
C ASP A 140 -6.90 -9.73 -5.21
N PHE A 141 -6.92 -8.56 -4.61
CA PHE A 141 -6.55 -8.36 -3.21
C PHE A 141 -7.75 -8.11 -2.28
N LYS A 142 -8.97 -8.21 -2.78
CA LYS A 142 -10.22 -7.97 -2.05
C LYS A 142 -10.37 -8.76 -0.74
N PRO A 143 -9.99 -10.05 -0.66
CA PRO A 143 -10.11 -10.78 0.61
C PRO A 143 -9.32 -10.12 1.73
N ILE A 144 -8.05 -9.77 1.44
CA ILE A 144 -7.16 -9.15 2.41
C ILE A 144 -7.52 -7.68 2.68
N LEU A 145 -8.00 -6.95 1.67
CA LEU A 145 -8.51 -5.60 1.83
C LEU A 145 -9.69 -5.57 2.80
N LYS A 146 -10.69 -6.43 2.61
CA LYS A 146 -11.87 -6.51 3.48
C LYS A 146 -11.49 -6.81 4.93
N GLU A 147 -10.62 -7.78 5.15
CA GLU A 147 -10.18 -8.11 6.50
C GLU A 147 -9.40 -6.96 7.13
N SER A 148 -8.54 -6.29 6.36
CA SER A 148 -7.80 -5.11 6.83
C SER A 148 -8.72 -3.92 7.12
N GLU A 149 -9.84 -3.79 6.39
CA GLU A 149 -10.89 -2.79 6.65
C GLU A 149 -11.63 -3.05 7.99
N GLU A 150 -11.75 -4.31 8.39
CA GLU A 150 -12.41 -4.69 9.65
C GLU A 150 -11.51 -4.46 10.86
N ASN A 151 -10.22 -4.25 10.64
CA ASN A 151 -9.22 -4.03 11.68
C ASN A 151 -9.33 -2.61 12.26
N LYS A 152 -10.37 -2.42 13.09
CA LYS A 152 -10.67 -1.11 13.69
C LYS A 152 -9.54 -0.66 14.60
N PRO A 153 -9.16 0.62 14.53
CA PRO A 153 -8.16 1.18 15.42
C PRO A 153 -8.63 1.17 16.87
N PHE A 154 -7.72 0.87 17.80
CA PHE A 154 -8.01 0.98 19.24
C PHE A 154 -7.98 2.44 19.74
N ILE A 155 -7.29 3.33 19.01
CA ILE A 155 -7.36 4.79 19.19
C ILE A 155 -7.74 5.40 17.84
N ASN A 156 -8.78 6.24 17.82
CA ASN A 156 -9.16 6.92 16.59
C ASN A 156 -8.17 8.04 16.24
N LEU A 157 -7.30 7.78 15.28
CA LEU A 157 -6.30 8.72 14.75
C LEU A 157 -6.64 9.18 13.31
N GLN A 158 -7.92 9.14 12.90
CA GLN A 158 -8.34 9.51 11.55
C GLN A 158 -7.85 10.90 11.14
N TRP A 159 -7.85 11.87 12.06
CA TRP A 159 -7.39 13.23 11.77
C TRP A 159 -5.88 13.29 11.51
N ILE A 160 -5.06 12.44 12.20
CA ILE A 160 -3.62 12.32 11.95
C ILE A 160 -3.41 11.65 10.60
N PHE A 161 -4.13 10.56 10.32
CA PHE A 161 -4.07 9.89 9.03
C PHE A 161 -4.36 10.86 7.89
N ASN A 162 -5.45 11.61 7.97
CA ASN A 162 -5.83 12.58 6.96
C ASN A 162 -4.79 13.69 6.79
N TRP A 163 -4.10 14.08 7.87
CA TRP A 163 -3.04 15.08 7.83
C TRP A 163 -1.75 14.54 7.20
N VAL A 164 -1.35 13.33 7.56
CA VAL A 164 -0.14 12.67 7.04
C VAL A 164 -0.28 12.38 5.54
N TYR A 165 -1.43 11.85 5.12
CA TYR A 165 -1.69 11.44 3.74
C TYR A 165 -2.48 12.48 2.92
N ARG A 166 -2.54 13.73 3.38
CA ARG A 166 -3.32 14.81 2.76
C ARG A 166 -3.09 14.99 1.26
N ASP A 167 -1.87 14.73 0.79
CA ASP A 167 -1.51 14.90 -0.62
C ASP A 167 -2.04 13.75 -1.49
N ARG A 168 -2.36 12.61 -0.88
CA ARG A 168 -2.96 11.43 -1.53
C ARG A 168 -4.48 11.35 -1.39
N ILE A 169 -5.06 12.18 -0.54
CA ILE A 169 -6.52 12.21 -0.24
C ILE A 169 -7.29 13.13 -1.22
N LYS A 170 -6.62 13.78 -2.15
CA LYS A 170 -7.23 14.75 -3.08
C LYS A 170 -8.15 14.10 -4.09
#